data_ff744921472d8971678abdbd18d650fe
#
_entry.id   ff744921472d8971678abdbd18d650fe
#
_cell.length_a   1.000
_cell.length_b   1.000
_cell.length_c   1.000
_cell.angle_alpha   90.00
_cell.angle_beta   90.00
_cell.angle_gamma   90.00
#
_symmetry.space_group_name_H-M   'P 1'
#
loop_
_entity.id
_entity.type
_entity.pdbx_description
1 polymer ?
#
loop_
_entity_poly.entity_id
_entity_poly.type
_entity_poly.pdbx_seq_one_letter_code
_entity_poly.pdbx_strand_id
1 'polypeptide(L)' 'MPEVFRFFGFSFFFYSKEHEPVHIHVEGNDGMAKFDWDGDKFVLVEKQNIKAGDMKKIKTVINDNADIIIKRWKEYFDN' A
#
# COMPACT_ATOMS: atom_id res chain seq x y z
N MET A 1 13.27 3.00 4.08
CA MET A 1 11.84 2.89 3.74
C MET A 1 11.70 2.25 2.36
N PRO A 2 11.39 0.97 2.28
CA PRO A 2 11.36 0.28 1.00
C PRO A 2 10.13 0.63 0.17
N GLU A 3 10.36 1.15 -1.02
CA GLU A 3 9.30 1.42 -1.97
C GLU A 3 9.02 0.16 -2.78
N VAL A 4 7.77 -0.29 -2.79
CA VAL A 4 7.39 -1.47 -3.56
C VAL A 4 7.27 -1.12 -5.03
N PHE A 5 6.54 -0.05 -5.34
CA PHE A 5 6.46 0.50 -6.68
C PHE A 5 5.89 1.94 -6.62
N ARG A 6 5.89 2.59 -7.77
CA ARG A 6 5.38 3.95 -7.91
C ARG A 6 4.42 3.97 -9.11
N PHE A 7 3.27 4.63 -8.94
CA PHE A 7 2.24 4.64 -9.95
C PHE A 7 1.51 5.98 -9.96
N PHE A 8 1.34 6.56 -11.12
CA PHE A 8 0.66 7.87 -11.36
C PHE A 8 0.89 8.90 -10.24
N GLY A 9 2.16 9.05 -9.84
CA GLY A 9 2.55 10.07 -8.87
C GLY A 9 2.43 9.65 -7.41
N PHE A 10 1.99 8.40 -7.14
CA PHE A 10 1.94 7.87 -5.78
C PHE A 10 3.02 6.84 -5.55
N SER A 11 3.64 6.89 -4.37
CA SER A 11 4.61 5.91 -3.92
C SER A 11 3.90 4.90 -3.03
N PHE A 12 4.13 3.60 -3.28
CA PHE A 12 3.57 2.50 -2.50
C PHE A 12 4.72 1.84 -1.75
N PHE A 13 4.69 1.88 -0.43
CA PHE A 13 5.89 1.53 0.34
C PHE A 13 5.55 0.93 1.72
N PHE A 14 6.58 0.35 2.35
CA PHE A 14 6.51 -0.11 3.73
C PHE A 14 7.44 0.77 4.59
N TYR A 15 7.08 0.98 5.86
CA TYR A 15 8.03 1.55 6.80
C TYR A 15 9.01 0.46 7.25
N SER A 16 10.14 0.87 7.81
CA SER A 16 11.23 -0.06 8.12
C SER A 16 10.97 -1.00 9.29
N LYS A 17 10.02 -0.69 10.16
CA LYS A 17 9.73 -1.51 11.34
C LYS A 17 8.24 -1.77 11.44
N GLU A 18 7.75 -2.65 10.57
CA GLU A 18 6.34 -2.96 10.51
C GLU A 18 6.07 -4.34 11.09
N HIS A 19 4.84 -4.55 11.52
CA HIS A 19 4.37 -5.82 12.08
C HIS A 19 3.12 -6.27 11.36
N GLU A 20 2.80 -7.55 11.47
CA GLU A 20 1.55 -8.09 10.96
C GLU A 20 0.36 -7.31 11.53
N PRO A 21 -0.72 -7.15 10.77
CA PRO A 21 -0.96 -7.74 9.46
C PRO A 21 -0.18 -7.05 8.33
N VAL A 22 -0.09 -7.72 7.20
CA VAL A 22 0.52 -7.13 6.00
C VAL A 22 -0.25 -5.85 5.66
N HIS A 23 0.47 -4.77 5.41
CA HIS A 23 -0.15 -3.51 5.03
C HIS A 23 0.76 -2.71 4.12
N ILE A 24 0.18 -1.75 3.41
CA ILE A 24 0.90 -0.92 2.45
C ILE A 24 0.53 0.54 2.65
N HIS A 25 1.53 1.40 2.62
CA HIS A 25 1.36 2.85 2.69
C HIS A 25 1.40 3.44 1.29
N VAL A 26 0.60 4.48 1.07
CA VAL A 26 0.54 5.20 -0.21
C VAL A 26 0.73 6.67 0.09
N GLU A 27 1.62 7.33 -0.65
CA GLU A 27 1.89 8.74 -0.46
C GLU A 27 2.10 9.44 -1.79
N GLY A 28 1.51 10.62 -1.95
CA GLY A 28 1.71 11.41 -3.16
C GLY A 28 1.14 12.80 -2.98
N ASN A 29 1.80 13.80 -3.57
CA ASN A 29 1.44 15.21 -3.41
C ASN A 29 1.25 15.52 -1.92
N ASP A 30 0.03 15.87 -1.53
CA ASP A 30 -0.30 16.22 -0.14
C ASP A 30 -1.15 15.16 0.53
N GLY A 31 -1.26 13.99 -0.07
CA GLY A 31 -2.18 12.95 0.40
C GLY A 31 -1.48 11.68 0.83
N MET A 32 -2.18 10.90 1.66
CA MET A 32 -1.68 9.61 2.11
C MET A 32 -2.82 8.62 2.34
N ALA A 33 -2.51 7.34 2.30
CA ALA A 33 -3.46 6.28 2.62
C ALA A 33 -2.72 5.08 3.17
N LYS A 34 -3.46 4.23 3.88
CA LYS A 34 -2.93 2.98 4.40
C LYS A 34 -3.97 1.90 4.15
N PHE A 35 -3.51 0.74 3.68
CA PHE A 35 -4.36 -0.41 3.40
C PHE A 35 -3.82 -1.62 4.16
N ASP A 36 -4.73 -2.35 4.82
CA ASP A 36 -4.39 -3.59 5.52
C ASP A 36 -4.88 -4.79 4.72
N TRP A 37 -4.11 -5.87 4.76
CA TRP A 37 -4.50 -7.14 4.17
C TRP A 37 -5.42 -7.88 5.14
N ASP A 38 -6.64 -8.21 4.70
CA ASP A 38 -7.62 -8.87 5.57
C ASP A 38 -7.68 -10.39 5.37
N GLY A 39 -6.76 -10.95 4.58
CA GLY A 39 -6.74 -12.36 4.24
C GLY A 39 -7.32 -12.66 2.86
N ASP A 40 -8.00 -11.70 2.27
CA ASP A 40 -8.63 -11.83 0.97
C ASP A 40 -8.30 -10.66 0.04
N LYS A 41 -8.27 -9.47 0.58
CA LYS A 41 -7.99 -8.25 -0.19
C LYS A 41 -7.40 -7.18 0.71
N PHE A 42 -6.86 -6.13 0.10
CA PHE A 42 -6.42 -4.95 0.83
C PHE A 42 -7.61 -4.02 1.05
N VAL A 43 -7.82 -3.61 2.29
CA VAL A 43 -8.91 -2.71 2.67
C VAL A 43 -8.33 -1.39 3.20
N LEU A 44 -8.96 -0.30 2.81
CA LEU A 44 -8.55 1.03 3.25
C LEU A 44 -8.84 1.22 4.74
N VAL A 45 -7.81 1.55 5.52
CA VAL A 45 -7.96 1.80 6.95
C VAL A 45 -7.70 3.24 7.33
N GLU A 46 -6.99 3.98 6.47
CA GLU A 46 -6.63 5.36 6.77
C GLU A 46 -6.45 6.12 5.47
N LYS A 47 -6.97 7.34 5.40
CA LYS A 47 -6.75 8.20 4.24
C LYS A 47 -6.74 9.66 4.65
N GLN A 48 -6.02 10.46 3.89
CA GLN A 48 -5.93 11.88 4.13
C GLN A 48 -5.65 12.58 2.80
N ASN A 49 -6.54 13.52 2.44
CA ASN A 49 -6.34 14.41 1.30
C ASN A 49 -6.08 13.70 -0.04
N ILE A 50 -6.86 12.65 -0.33
CA ILE A 50 -6.82 11.96 -1.62
C ILE A 50 -8.18 12.06 -2.28
N LYS A 51 -8.20 12.48 -3.54
CA LYS A 51 -9.43 12.62 -4.32
C LYS A 51 -10.06 11.24 -4.58
N ALA A 52 -11.38 11.20 -4.67
CA ALA A 52 -12.12 9.96 -4.90
C ALA A 52 -11.65 9.21 -6.15
N GLY A 53 -11.40 9.94 -7.24
CA GLY A 53 -10.91 9.33 -8.48
C GLY A 53 -9.54 8.68 -8.33
N ASP A 54 -8.64 9.35 -7.61
CA ASP A 54 -7.31 8.82 -7.35
C ASP A 54 -7.40 7.62 -6.40
N MET A 55 -8.26 7.68 -5.40
CA MET A 55 -8.46 6.56 -4.47
C MET A 55 -8.94 5.32 -5.21
N LYS A 56 -9.83 5.47 -6.19
CA LYS A 56 -10.30 4.35 -6.99
C LYS A 56 -9.15 3.68 -7.75
N LYS A 57 -8.28 4.49 -8.35
CA LYS A 57 -7.10 3.97 -9.06
C LYS A 57 -6.15 3.27 -8.09
N ILE A 58 -5.91 3.86 -6.92
CA ILE A 58 -5.05 3.29 -5.89
C ILE A 58 -5.56 1.92 -5.47
N LYS A 59 -6.85 1.80 -5.19
CA LYS A 59 -7.45 0.52 -4.79
C LYS A 59 -7.28 -0.55 -5.87
N THR A 60 -7.48 -0.17 -7.12
CA THR A 60 -7.33 -1.08 -8.25
C THR A 60 -5.88 -1.57 -8.36
N VAL A 61 -4.93 -0.64 -8.31
CA VAL A 61 -3.49 -0.98 -8.40
C VAL A 61 -3.08 -1.91 -7.27
N ILE A 62 -3.49 -1.60 -6.04
CA ILE A 62 -3.13 -2.41 -4.88
C ILE A 62 -3.68 -3.82 -5.00
N ASN A 63 -4.95 -3.97 -5.34
CA ASN A 63 -5.56 -5.29 -5.38
C ASN A 63 -5.15 -6.11 -6.60
N ASP A 64 -4.86 -5.44 -7.72
CA ASP A 64 -4.31 -6.13 -8.90
C ASP A 64 -2.89 -6.62 -8.67
N ASN A 65 -2.17 -6.04 -7.71
CA ASN A 65 -0.79 -6.38 -7.40
C ASN A 65 -0.62 -6.92 -5.98
N ALA A 66 -1.71 -7.42 -5.39
CA ALA A 66 -1.68 -7.91 -4.01
C ALA A 66 -0.63 -8.98 -3.77
N ASP A 67 -0.48 -9.92 -4.70
CA ASP A 67 0.51 -10.99 -4.60
C ASP A 67 1.95 -10.44 -4.57
N ILE A 68 2.23 -9.42 -5.36
CA ILE A 68 3.54 -8.78 -5.38
C ILE A 68 3.80 -8.06 -4.06
N ILE A 69 2.81 -7.35 -3.55
CA ILE A 69 2.93 -6.62 -2.28
C ILE A 69 3.21 -7.59 -1.14
N ILE A 70 2.45 -8.69 -1.07
CA ILE A 70 2.63 -9.70 -0.03
C ILE A 70 3.99 -10.36 -0.14
N LYS A 71 4.43 -10.69 -1.35
CA LYS A 71 5.73 -11.28 -1.57
C LYS A 71 6.85 -10.34 -1.10
N ARG A 72 6.77 -9.05 -1.45
CA ARG A 72 7.76 -8.06 -1.03
C ARG A 72 7.77 -7.89 0.48
N TRP A 73 6.60 -7.90 1.11
CA TRP A 73 6.50 -7.84 2.56
C TRP A 73 7.26 -8.99 3.20
N LYS A 74 7.03 -10.21 2.73
CA LYS A 74 7.70 -11.40 3.28
C LYS A 74 9.20 -11.34 3.06
N GLU A 75 9.64 -10.93 1.88
CA GLU A 75 11.07 -10.81 1.59
C GLU A 75 11.74 -9.78 2.50
N TYR A 76 11.03 -8.72 2.82
CA TYR A 76 11.60 -7.63 3.60
C TYR A 76 11.57 -7.89 5.11
N PHE A 77 10.50 -8.48 5.62
CA PHE A 77 10.31 -8.62 7.07
C PHE A 77 10.55 -10.01 7.64
N ASP A 78 10.53 -11.05 6.82
CA ASP A 78 10.65 -12.45 7.30
C ASP A 78 12.05 -13.03 7.15
N ASN A 79 13.04 -12.20 7.00
CA ASN A 79 14.42 -12.70 6.88
C ASN A 79 15.03 -13.04 8.23
#